data_67dbc2fb2126bd3a338ffb6e764610f8
#
_entry.id   67dbc2fb2126bd3a338ffb6e764610f8
#
_cell.length_a   1.000
_cell.length_b   1.000
_cell.length_c   1.000
_cell.angle_alpha   90.00
_cell.angle_beta   90.00
_cell.angle_gamma   90.00
#
_symmetry.space_group_name_H-M   'P 1'
#
loop_
_entity.id
_entity.type
_entity.pdbx_description
1 polymer ?
#
loop_
_entity_poly.entity_id
_entity_poly.type
_entity_poly.pdbx_seq_one_letter_code
_entity_poly.pdbx_strand_id
1 'polypeptide(L)'
;MPGRSAACAGSRAAGQLAECVSQGLLEDFGDGYAFRHEIARRAIEMALTPSRRREYNQRALAALQENSDVATARLVHHAVEAQNLEAVRELAPLAAREASRVGAHRDAAGHYEVALRYCDGLPMESQAALHEGHAFECHLIGRIDAAMEAQGEARRLWQALGDRLKEGDSLRCLSRFAYLLGDRAAADRFGAQAVELLETAPDSPELAMAYSNLSQLALLAERLDETLLLGGKAAKLAERLNRPDILCHALNNAGAAGQWLDFAKGRRDLARSLGIALAGNFQEHAARAFTNCACVEMNRFGLAEAEAFLERGIAYCIENDLATWRDYMRGVQAQLLLRRGLWNDAAAVAHDVIDDEATTALVRYPSLVALARLPIRRGDPSAEPVLDEMRRFLDKGMELQRLVPYASVMAELAWLRQGDRDEALRLIDLAESLSPTRAVFGELATWRQLLSPDCDPGETGGMAEPHRLLLAGEWRGAAAFWAGADAPFERALALLQGDEAALREALDILEGLGARPVAQHVRGVMRQSGVSHIARGPRQATRANLAGLTQRQMEVLQLIERGFSNKKIAAQLTISPKTVDHHVSAVLEKLEAVSRGEATAAARASGLL
;
A
#
# COMPACT_ATOMS: atom_id res chain seq x y z
N MET A 1 11.01 4.50 28.35
CA MET A 1 11.79 4.66 29.59
C MET A 1 10.80 4.73 30.74
N PRO A 2 10.93 3.94 31.84
CA PRO A 2 10.03 4.03 32.98
C PRO A 2 10.23 5.37 33.70
N GLY A 3 9.12 6.11 33.88
CA GLY A 3 9.15 7.45 34.41
C GLY A 3 9.32 7.51 35.92
N ARG A 4 10.21 8.38 36.31
CA ARG A 4 10.52 8.76 37.70
C ARG A 4 9.38 9.58 38.30
N SER A 5 8.85 9.17 39.42
CA SER A 5 7.99 9.98 40.28
C SER A 5 8.33 9.68 41.73
N ALA A 6 9.18 10.49 42.33
CA ALA A 6 9.38 10.51 43.77
C ALA A 6 9.53 11.95 44.25
N ALA A 7 8.42 12.56 44.60
CA ALA A 7 8.43 13.76 45.43
C ALA A 7 7.79 13.44 46.79
N CYS A 8 8.59 13.57 47.83
CA CYS A 8 8.23 13.69 49.27
C CYS A 8 7.59 12.45 49.91
N ALA A 9 8.42 11.46 50.18
CA ALA A 9 8.08 10.46 51.19
C ALA A 9 8.90 10.70 52.46
N GLY A 10 8.24 11.05 53.57
CA GLY A 10 8.87 11.03 54.88
C GLY A 10 9.38 9.64 55.23
N SER A 11 10.18 9.49 56.27
CA SER A 11 10.87 8.24 56.67
C SER A 11 10.01 6.97 56.69
N ARG A 12 8.71 7.10 56.89
CA ARG A 12 7.72 6.00 56.89
C ARG A 12 7.44 5.48 55.47
N ALA A 13 7.44 6.37 54.47
CA ALA A 13 7.23 6.00 53.08
C ALA A 13 8.48 5.37 52.48
N ALA A 14 9.67 5.75 52.90
CA ALA A 14 10.93 5.13 52.47
C ALA A 14 11.00 3.66 52.91
N GLY A 15 10.55 3.33 54.13
CA GLY A 15 10.47 1.96 54.60
C GLY A 15 9.45 1.09 53.81
N GLN A 16 8.29 1.68 53.46
CA GLN A 16 7.28 1.01 52.65
C GLN A 16 7.72 0.76 51.19
N LEU A 17 8.48 1.71 50.61
CA LEU A 17 9.08 1.55 49.29
C LEU A 17 10.14 0.45 49.28
N ALA A 18 11.02 0.43 50.32
CA ALA A 18 12.02 -0.66 50.47
C ALA A 18 11.37 -2.01 50.61
N GLU A 19 10.22 -2.15 51.29
CA GLU A 19 9.45 -3.36 51.37
C GLU A 19 8.88 -3.77 50.00
N CYS A 20 8.31 -2.82 49.23
CA CYS A 20 7.84 -3.09 47.87
C CYS A 20 8.96 -3.56 46.92
N VAL A 21 10.16 -3.02 47.06
CA VAL A 21 11.35 -3.47 46.32
C VAL A 21 11.75 -4.88 46.76
N SER A 22 11.79 -5.15 48.06
CA SER A 22 12.12 -6.48 48.59
C SER A 22 11.12 -7.57 48.19
N GLN A 23 9.83 -7.21 48.03
CA GLN A 23 8.77 -8.08 47.56
C GLN A 23 8.73 -8.21 46.01
N GLY A 24 9.63 -7.54 45.31
CA GLY A 24 9.73 -7.62 43.84
C GLY A 24 8.60 -6.90 43.08
N LEU A 25 7.86 -6.01 43.72
CA LEU A 25 6.83 -5.16 43.09
C LEU A 25 7.44 -3.95 42.39
N LEU A 26 8.48 -3.38 42.99
CA LEU A 26 9.21 -2.23 42.48
C LEU A 26 10.69 -2.57 42.22
N GLU A 27 11.30 -1.84 41.33
CA GLU A 27 12.74 -1.78 41.10
C GLU A 27 13.25 -0.39 41.50
N ASP A 28 14.42 -0.37 42.18
CA ASP A 28 15.09 0.86 42.58
C ASP A 28 16.17 1.22 41.56
N PHE A 29 16.10 2.43 40.97
CA PHE A 29 17.05 2.95 40.00
C PHE A 29 17.97 4.01 40.61
N GLY A 30 17.98 4.13 41.93
CA GLY A 30 18.83 5.08 42.67
C GLY A 30 18.27 6.50 42.72
N ASP A 31 17.56 6.93 41.70
CA ASP A 31 16.93 8.24 41.59
C ASP A 31 15.39 8.13 41.44
N GLY A 32 14.84 6.93 41.57
CA GLY A 32 13.41 6.66 41.51
C GLY A 32 13.09 5.19 41.56
N TYR A 33 11.79 4.92 41.62
CA TYR A 33 11.23 3.55 41.60
C TYR A 33 10.37 3.34 40.39
N ALA A 34 10.41 2.13 39.81
CA ALA A 34 9.47 1.71 38.75
C ALA A 34 8.81 0.39 39.15
N PHE A 35 7.60 0.15 38.65
CA PHE A 35 6.99 -1.16 38.78
C PHE A 35 7.75 -2.18 37.93
N ARG A 36 8.10 -3.33 38.49
CA ARG A 36 8.73 -4.43 37.77
C ARG A 36 7.83 -4.97 36.66
N HIS A 37 6.51 -4.98 36.89
CA HIS A 37 5.52 -5.50 35.97
C HIS A 37 4.36 -4.51 35.79
N GLU A 38 4.04 -4.18 34.55
CA GLU A 38 2.92 -3.29 34.19
C GLU A 38 1.57 -3.81 34.72
N ILE A 39 1.39 -5.14 34.79
CA ILE A 39 0.18 -5.75 35.37
C ILE A 39 0.02 -5.38 36.84
N ALA A 40 1.11 -5.37 37.61
CA ALA A 40 1.07 -4.97 39.02
C ALA A 40 0.70 -3.49 39.19
N ARG A 41 1.26 -2.61 38.37
CA ARG A 41 0.92 -1.18 38.33
C ARG A 41 -0.58 -1.00 38.06
N ARG A 42 -1.11 -1.64 37.00
CA ARG A 42 -2.53 -1.56 36.63
C ARG A 42 -3.45 -2.12 37.71
N ALA A 43 -3.09 -3.23 38.35
CA ALA A 43 -3.88 -3.82 39.43
C ALA A 43 -4.00 -2.88 40.63
N ILE A 44 -2.90 -2.19 41.01
CA ILE A 44 -2.90 -1.19 42.09
C ILE A 44 -3.74 0.02 41.70
N GLU A 45 -3.58 0.55 40.49
CA GLU A 45 -4.42 1.66 40.02
C GLU A 45 -5.91 1.33 39.99
N MET A 46 -6.27 0.12 39.56
CA MET A 46 -7.67 -0.34 39.55
C MET A 46 -8.25 -0.54 40.98
N ALA A 47 -7.42 -0.87 41.96
CA ALA A 47 -7.82 -1.02 43.34
C ALA A 47 -8.07 0.32 44.05
N LEU A 48 -7.61 1.44 43.46
CA LEU A 48 -7.86 2.77 44.00
C LEU A 48 -9.34 3.20 43.79
N THR A 49 -9.90 3.82 44.80
CA THR A 49 -11.21 4.48 44.61
C THR A 49 -11.07 5.65 43.64
N PRO A 50 -12.13 6.00 42.87
CA PRO A 50 -12.06 7.12 41.90
C PRO A 50 -11.59 8.44 42.51
N SER A 51 -11.96 8.73 43.77
CA SER A 51 -11.50 9.94 44.47
C SER A 51 -10.01 9.92 44.79
N ARG A 52 -9.46 8.78 45.25
CA ARG A 52 -8.03 8.64 45.51
C ARG A 52 -7.21 8.65 44.23
N ARG A 53 -7.72 8.05 43.15
CA ARG A 53 -7.05 8.10 41.85
C ARG A 53 -6.93 9.54 41.36
N ARG A 54 -7.98 10.34 41.43
CA ARG A 54 -7.98 11.77 41.12
C ARG A 54 -6.96 12.54 41.97
N GLU A 55 -7.00 12.37 43.28
CA GLU A 55 -6.07 13.05 44.19
C GLU A 55 -4.61 12.75 43.86
N TYR A 56 -4.27 11.47 43.70
CA TYR A 56 -2.89 11.08 43.36
C TYR A 56 -2.44 11.60 42.01
N ASN A 57 -3.29 11.57 40.99
CA ASN A 57 -2.96 12.11 39.68
C ASN A 57 -2.83 13.64 39.73
N GLN A 58 -3.62 14.35 40.52
CA GLN A 58 -3.47 15.80 40.70
C GLN A 58 -2.15 16.17 41.37
N ARG A 59 -1.75 15.40 42.38
CA ARG A 59 -0.42 15.60 43.04
C ARG A 59 0.73 15.25 42.11
N ALA A 60 0.59 14.17 41.33
CA ALA A 60 1.58 13.77 40.33
C ALA A 60 1.73 14.85 39.25
N LEU A 61 0.60 15.38 38.74
CA LEU A 61 0.60 16.46 37.75
C LEU A 61 1.35 17.67 38.26
N ALA A 62 1.03 18.15 39.46
CA ALA A 62 1.69 19.32 40.06
C ALA A 62 3.20 19.12 40.21
N ALA A 63 3.61 17.95 40.73
CA ALA A 63 5.03 17.63 40.91
C ALA A 63 5.79 17.49 39.58
N LEU A 64 5.13 16.96 38.52
CA LEU A 64 5.75 16.77 37.22
C LEU A 64 5.82 18.06 36.39
N GLN A 65 4.90 19.00 36.59
CA GLN A 65 4.90 20.30 35.93
C GLN A 65 6.10 21.19 36.36
N GLU A 66 6.68 20.94 37.55
CA GLU A 66 7.90 21.64 38.00
C GLU A 66 9.17 21.15 37.26
N ASN A 67 9.08 20.06 36.51
CA ASN A 67 10.24 19.48 35.82
C ASN A 67 10.07 19.61 34.29
N SER A 68 10.92 20.41 33.67
CA SER A 68 10.92 20.67 32.22
C SER A 68 11.25 19.45 31.35
N ASP A 69 11.84 18.39 31.91
CA ASP A 69 12.26 17.19 31.16
C ASP A 69 11.14 16.15 31.04
N VAL A 70 9.95 16.41 31.56
CA VAL A 70 8.81 15.50 31.48
C VAL A 70 8.08 15.69 30.16
N ALA A 71 7.90 14.59 29.42
CA ALA A 71 7.13 14.60 28.18
C ALA A 71 5.68 15.08 28.41
N THR A 72 5.22 16.02 27.57
CA THR A 72 3.87 16.62 27.66
C THR A 72 2.76 15.57 27.66
N ALA A 73 2.92 14.49 26.89
CA ALA A 73 1.99 13.35 26.86
C ALA A 73 1.74 12.71 28.25
N ARG A 74 2.77 12.67 29.09
CA ARG A 74 2.67 12.17 30.47
C ARG A 74 1.86 13.13 31.35
N LEU A 75 2.05 14.42 31.18
CA LEU A 75 1.26 15.45 31.89
C LEU A 75 -0.22 15.37 31.49
N VAL A 76 -0.51 15.15 30.19
CA VAL A 76 -1.88 14.94 29.69
C VAL A 76 -2.55 13.75 30.37
N HIS A 77 -1.83 12.62 30.50
CA HIS A 77 -2.36 11.44 31.18
C HIS A 77 -2.80 11.77 32.62
N HIS A 78 -1.92 12.41 33.39
CA HIS A 78 -2.23 12.80 34.77
C HIS A 78 -3.34 13.86 34.86
N ALA A 79 -3.39 14.81 33.93
CA ALA A 79 -4.43 15.83 33.85
C ALA A 79 -5.82 15.21 33.60
N VAL A 80 -5.92 14.24 32.67
CA VAL A 80 -7.17 13.50 32.37
C VAL A 80 -7.61 12.70 33.58
N GLU A 81 -6.73 11.91 34.20
CA GLU A 81 -7.02 11.09 35.36
C GLU A 81 -7.36 11.92 36.62
N ALA A 82 -6.77 13.11 36.73
CA ALA A 82 -7.11 14.08 37.76
C ALA A 82 -8.41 14.82 37.51
N GLN A 83 -9.01 14.70 36.31
CA GLN A 83 -10.15 15.51 35.84
C GLN A 83 -9.86 17.02 35.92
N ASN A 84 -8.62 17.42 35.69
CA ASN A 84 -8.21 18.82 35.65
C ASN A 84 -8.44 19.37 34.24
N LEU A 85 -9.65 19.89 33.99
CA LEU A 85 -10.09 20.36 32.67
C LEU A 85 -9.21 21.47 32.12
N GLU A 86 -8.71 22.37 32.96
CA GLU A 86 -7.84 23.49 32.56
C GLU A 86 -6.51 22.95 32.02
N ALA A 87 -5.86 22.07 32.78
CA ALA A 87 -4.61 21.44 32.36
C ALA A 87 -4.78 20.59 31.10
N VAL A 88 -5.90 19.85 30.94
CA VAL A 88 -6.15 19.07 29.71
C VAL A 88 -6.29 19.99 28.50
N ARG A 89 -7.05 21.09 28.61
CA ARG A 89 -7.25 22.07 27.53
C ARG A 89 -5.95 22.73 27.08
N GLU A 90 -5.02 22.93 27.98
CA GLU A 90 -3.70 23.48 27.69
C GLU A 90 -2.73 22.42 27.10
N LEU A 91 -2.60 21.29 27.81
CA LEU A 91 -1.54 20.30 27.53
C LEU A 91 -1.85 19.38 26.38
N ALA A 92 -3.12 18.96 26.18
CA ALA A 92 -3.44 17.99 25.15
C ALA A 92 -3.16 18.49 23.71
N PRO A 93 -3.49 19.77 23.36
CA PRO A 93 -3.09 20.31 22.05
C PRO A 93 -1.58 20.45 21.88
N LEU A 94 -0.83 20.69 22.95
CA LEU A 94 0.63 20.75 22.91
C LEU A 94 1.23 19.37 22.65
N ALA A 95 0.79 18.35 23.41
CA ALA A 95 1.22 16.97 23.21
C ALA A 95 0.91 16.47 21.79
N ALA A 96 -0.28 16.81 21.26
CA ALA A 96 -0.65 16.48 19.89
C ALA A 96 0.34 17.07 18.87
N ARG A 97 0.66 18.36 18.99
CA ARG A 97 1.61 19.01 18.08
C ARG A 97 3.05 18.48 18.23
N GLU A 98 3.47 18.14 19.45
CA GLU A 98 4.79 17.55 19.70
C GLU A 98 4.89 16.16 19.05
N ALA A 99 3.88 15.32 19.22
CA ALA A 99 3.81 14.01 18.61
C ALA A 99 3.78 14.09 17.07
N SER A 100 2.95 14.96 16.50
CA SER A 100 2.88 15.22 15.06
C SER A 100 4.26 15.61 14.48
N ARG A 101 4.99 16.52 15.14
CA ARG A 101 6.29 17.00 14.67
C ARG A 101 7.36 15.92 14.58
N VAL A 102 7.27 14.88 15.41
CA VAL A 102 8.20 13.74 15.38
C VAL A 102 7.69 12.55 14.58
N GLY A 103 6.55 12.69 13.88
CA GLY A 103 5.96 11.64 13.05
C GLY A 103 5.20 10.58 13.84
N ALA A 104 4.88 10.80 15.11
CA ALA A 104 4.06 9.89 15.92
C ALA A 104 2.56 10.21 15.72
N HIS A 105 2.06 10.01 14.49
CA HIS A 105 0.74 10.46 14.05
C HIS A 105 -0.42 9.79 14.80
N ARG A 106 -0.28 8.51 15.20
CA ARG A 106 -1.29 7.81 16.02
C ARG A 106 -1.43 8.43 17.40
N ASP A 107 -0.30 8.74 18.04
CA ASP A 107 -0.30 9.41 19.34
C ASP A 107 -0.86 10.83 19.22
N ALA A 108 -0.48 11.56 18.16
CA ALA A 108 -1.01 12.89 17.88
C ALA A 108 -2.53 12.88 17.72
N ALA A 109 -3.09 11.96 16.92
CA ALA A 109 -4.53 11.78 16.75
C ALA A 109 -5.22 11.52 18.11
N GLY A 110 -4.66 10.63 18.94
CA GLY A 110 -5.17 10.34 20.28
C GLY A 110 -5.16 11.56 21.19
N HIS A 111 -4.12 12.39 21.14
CA HIS A 111 -4.07 13.63 21.93
C HIS A 111 -5.06 14.69 21.43
N TYR A 112 -5.29 14.79 20.10
CA TYR A 112 -6.36 15.64 19.56
C TYR A 112 -7.74 15.14 19.95
N GLU A 113 -8.01 13.83 19.98
CA GLU A 113 -9.27 13.26 20.49
C GLU A 113 -9.51 13.64 21.95
N VAL A 114 -8.44 13.58 22.78
CA VAL A 114 -8.51 14.05 24.16
C VAL A 114 -8.82 15.54 24.21
N ALA A 115 -8.13 16.38 23.44
CA ALA A 115 -8.36 17.82 23.41
C ALA A 115 -9.80 18.16 22.99
N LEU A 116 -10.33 17.50 21.96
CA LEU A 116 -11.68 17.70 21.45
C LEU A 116 -12.77 17.26 22.45
N ARG A 117 -12.54 16.21 23.25
CA ARG A 117 -13.48 15.78 24.30
C ARG A 117 -13.70 16.85 25.38
N TYR A 118 -12.76 17.75 25.55
CA TYR A 118 -12.77 18.79 26.59
C TYR A 118 -12.77 20.21 26.01
N CYS A 119 -13.07 20.39 24.71
CA CYS A 119 -12.98 21.69 24.06
C CYS A 119 -14.16 22.64 24.33
N ASP A 120 -15.22 22.18 25.00
CA ASP A 120 -16.38 23.01 25.35
C ASP A 120 -15.96 24.27 26.12
N GLY A 121 -16.42 25.43 25.66
CA GLY A 121 -16.08 26.73 26.23
C GLY A 121 -14.75 27.32 25.76
N LEU A 122 -13.98 26.65 24.90
CA LEU A 122 -12.86 27.27 24.18
C LEU A 122 -13.38 28.22 23.09
N PRO A 123 -12.60 29.25 22.69
CA PRO A 123 -12.91 30.06 21.52
C PRO A 123 -13.16 29.20 20.29
N MET A 124 -14.10 29.60 19.44
CA MET A 124 -14.45 28.84 18.22
C MET A 124 -13.23 28.62 17.29
N GLU A 125 -12.34 29.60 17.21
CA GLU A 125 -11.08 29.50 16.46
C GLU A 125 -10.21 28.34 16.99
N SER A 126 -10.09 28.23 18.32
CA SER A 126 -9.33 27.14 18.94
C SER A 126 -9.97 25.77 18.69
N GLN A 127 -11.31 25.68 18.78
CA GLN A 127 -12.04 24.46 18.47
C GLN A 127 -11.82 24.04 17.01
N ALA A 128 -11.92 24.98 16.07
CA ALA A 128 -11.70 24.74 14.65
C ALA A 128 -10.28 24.22 14.39
N ALA A 129 -9.27 24.83 15.02
CA ALA A 129 -7.88 24.39 14.88
C ALA A 129 -7.64 22.97 15.46
N LEU A 130 -8.34 22.59 16.54
CA LEU A 130 -8.28 21.22 17.07
C LEU A 130 -8.89 20.21 16.09
N HIS A 131 -10.01 20.52 15.47
CA HIS A 131 -10.63 19.68 14.45
C HIS A 131 -9.76 19.55 13.20
N GLU A 132 -9.13 20.63 12.73
CA GLU A 132 -8.16 20.59 11.60
C GLU A 132 -6.97 19.66 11.93
N GLY A 133 -6.37 19.83 13.13
CA GLY A 133 -5.26 19.00 13.56
C GLY A 133 -5.66 17.52 13.64
N HIS A 134 -6.80 17.21 14.24
CA HIS A 134 -7.31 15.85 14.32
C HIS A 134 -7.58 15.25 12.92
N ALA A 135 -8.20 16.01 12.02
CA ALA A 135 -8.45 15.58 10.65
C ALA A 135 -7.17 15.25 9.90
N PHE A 136 -6.14 16.07 10.05
CA PHE A 136 -4.83 15.86 9.42
C PHE A 136 -4.18 14.57 9.91
N GLU A 137 -4.12 14.35 11.23
CA GLU A 137 -3.50 13.15 11.79
C GLU A 137 -4.28 11.88 11.42
N CYS A 138 -5.61 11.92 11.50
CA CYS A 138 -6.46 10.81 11.07
C CYS A 138 -6.25 10.44 9.61
N HIS A 139 -6.07 11.43 8.72
CA HIS A 139 -5.75 11.20 7.31
C HIS A 139 -4.44 10.41 7.14
N LEU A 140 -3.38 10.80 7.86
CA LEU A 140 -2.07 10.17 7.72
C LEU A 140 -2.05 8.70 8.18
N ILE A 141 -2.84 8.38 9.22
CA ILE A 141 -2.94 7.00 9.75
C ILE A 141 -4.07 6.17 9.11
N GLY A 142 -4.72 6.67 8.05
CA GLY A 142 -5.73 5.94 7.29
C GLY A 142 -7.17 6.00 7.83
N ARG A 143 -7.43 6.75 8.91
CA ARG A 143 -8.79 6.93 9.48
C ARG A 143 -9.57 8.02 8.73
N ILE A 144 -9.85 7.79 7.44
CA ILE A 144 -10.35 8.83 6.54
C ILE A 144 -11.77 9.28 6.87
N ASP A 145 -12.64 8.39 7.36
CA ASP A 145 -13.99 8.76 7.81
C ASP A 145 -13.93 9.75 8.98
N ALA A 146 -13.07 9.49 9.97
CA ALA A 146 -12.86 10.41 11.10
C ALA A 146 -12.23 11.74 10.63
N ALA A 147 -11.32 11.70 9.65
CA ALA A 147 -10.74 12.91 9.06
C ALA A 147 -11.82 13.76 8.35
N MET A 148 -12.72 13.12 7.60
CA MET A 148 -13.82 13.78 6.90
C MET A 148 -14.78 14.46 7.89
N GLU A 149 -15.17 13.77 8.97
CA GLU A 149 -16.04 14.31 10.02
C GLU A 149 -15.39 15.51 10.72
N ALA A 150 -14.17 15.35 11.20
CA ALA A 150 -13.44 16.41 11.88
C ALA A 150 -13.24 17.65 10.97
N GLN A 151 -12.87 17.45 9.71
CA GLN A 151 -12.68 18.55 8.78
C GLN A 151 -14.00 19.26 8.44
N GLY A 152 -15.11 18.51 8.41
CA GLY A 152 -16.45 19.07 8.26
C GLY A 152 -16.82 20.04 9.39
N GLU A 153 -16.51 19.66 10.65
CA GLU A 153 -16.72 20.52 11.81
C GLU A 153 -15.77 21.73 11.79
N ALA A 154 -14.50 21.56 11.44
CA ALA A 154 -13.57 22.68 11.28
C ALA A 154 -14.11 23.70 10.27
N ARG A 155 -14.55 23.23 9.09
CA ARG A 155 -15.15 24.09 8.06
C ARG A 155 -16.35 24.86 8.59
N ARG A 156 -17.27 24.19 9.30
CA ARG A 156 -18.47 24.85 9.86
C ARG A 156 -18.10 25.98 10.82
N LEU A 157 -17.08 25.77 11.65
CA LEU A 157 -16.61 26.76 12.60
C LEU A 157 -15.91 27.95 11.90
N TRP A 158 -15.06 27.69 10.90
CA TRP A 158 -14.38 28.74 10.12
C TRP A 158 -15.38 29.57 9.31
N GLN A 159 -16.41 28.92 8.75
CA GLN A 159 -17.50 29.62 8.06
C GLN A 159 -18.26 30.56 9.01
N ALA A 160 -18.57 30.08 10.24
CA ALA A 160 -19.23 30.89 11.24
C ALA A 160 -18.37 32.08 11.71
N LEU A 161 -17.03 31.95 11.71
CA LEU A 161 -16.05 33.02 11.99
C LEU A 161 -15.84 33.97 10.82
N GLY A 162 -16.27 33.60 9.60
CA GLY A 162 -16.06 34.38 8.38
C GLY A 162 -14.62 34.33 7.85
N ASP A 163 -13.80 33.36 8.31
CA ASP A 163 -12.42 33.15 7.82
C ASP A 163 -12.45 32.38 6.50
N ARG A 164 -12.44 33.13 5.39
CA ARG A 164 -12.53 32.59 4.04
C ARG A 164 -11.31 31.76 3.63
N LEU A 165 -10.11 32.08 4.13
CA LEU A 165 -8.89 31.33 3.82
C LEU A 165 -8.96 29.95 4.46
N LYS A 166 -9.30 29.90 5.74
CA LYS A 166 -9.47 28.65 6.49
C LYS A 166 -10.65 27.81 6.01
N GLU A 167 -11.78 28.44 5.65
CA GLU A 167 -12.90 27.74 5.01
C GLU A 167 -12.49 27.12 3.68
N GLY A 168 -11.76 27.86 2.83
CA GLY A 168 -11.26 27.38 1.56
C GLY A 168 -10.27 26.21 1.69
N ASP A 169 -9.36 26.28 2.66
CA ASP A 169 -8.43 25.16 2.94
C ASP A 169 -9.19 23.93 3.48
N SER A 170 -10.20 24.13 4.32
CA SER A 170 -11.07 23.05 4.79
C SER A 170 -11.80 22.37 3.62
N LEU A 171 -12.31 23.12 2.65
CA LEU A 171 -12.92 22.58 1.42
C LEU A 171 -11.90 21.75 0.61
N ARG A 172 -10.67 22.23 0.48
CA ARG A 172 -9.58 21.49 -0.17
C ARG A 172 -9.28 20.18 0.54
N CYS A 173 -9.21 20.16 1.88
CA CYS A 173 -9.01 18.95 2.64
C CYS A 173 -10.18 17.96 2.45
N LEU A 174 -11.43 18.44 2.52
CA LEU A 174 -12.62 17.63 2.25
C LEU A 174 -12.60 17.04 0.84
N SER A 175 -12.13 17.80 -0.16
CA SER A 175 -11.91 17.30 -1.53
C SER A 175 -10.95 16.12 -1.55
N ARG A 176 -9.83 16.23 -0.84
CA ARG A 176 -8.82 15.16 -0.73
C ARG A 176 -9.38 13.90 -0.05
N PHE A 177 -10.09 14.08 1.06
CA PHE A 177 -10.65 12.95 1.83
C PHE A 177 -11.79 12.26 1.08
N ALA A 178 -12.67 13.02 0.41
CA ALA A 178 -13.71 12.47 -0.46
C ALA A 178 -13.12 11.58 -1.57
N TYR A 179 -12.01 12.02 -2.18
CA TYR A 179 -11.30 11.20 -3.16
C TYR A 179 -10.80 9.87 -2.56
N LEU A 180 -10.20 9.91 -1.36
CA LEU A 180 -9.69 8.71 -0.68
C LEU A 180 -10.81 7.73 -0.30
N LEU A 181 -12.01 8.23 0.00
CA LEU A 181 -13.21 7.43 0.23
C LEU A 181 -13.83 6.89 -1.08
N GLY A 182 -13.33 7.32 -2.23
CA GLY A 182 -13.80 6.91 -3.55
C GLY A 182 -14.99 7.73 -4.07
N ASP A 183 -15.37 8.82 -3.41
CA ASP A 183 -16.41 9.75 -3.89
C ASP A 183 -15.80 10.85 -4.75
N ARG A 184 -15.62 10.51 -6.04
CA ARG A 184 -15.04 11.44 -7.02
C ARG A 184 -15.89 12.68 -7.20
N ALA A 185 -17.21 12.56 -7.23
CA ALA A 185 -18.10 13.69 -7.44
C ALA A 185 -18.03 14.71 -6.29
N ALA A 186 -17.96 14.24 -5.04
CA ALA A 186 -17.74 15.09 -3.90
C ALA A 186 -16.34 15.74 -3.91
N ALA A 187 -15.30 14.98 -4.30
CA ALA A 187 -13.94 15.50 -4.41
C ALA A 187 -13.86 16.67 -5.40
N ASP A 188 -14.39 16.52 -6.62
CA ASP A 188 -14.41 17.56 -7.64
C ASP A 188 -15.23 18.79 -7.17
N ARG A 189 -16.39 18.57 -6.56
CA ARG A 189 -17.25 19.64 -6.05
C ARG A 189 -16.56 20.46 -4.95
N PHE A 190 -15.99 19.80 -3.94
CA PHE A 190 -15.28 20.49 -2.86
C PHE A 190 -14.02 21.20 -3.37
N GLY A 191 -13.27 20.59 -4.30
CA GLY A 191 -12.09 21.20 -4.88
C GLY A 191 -12.42 22.46 -5.69
N ALA A 192 -13.48 22.43 -6.50
CA ALA A 192 -13.95 23.60 -7.25
C ALA A 192 -14.43 24.73 -6.31
N GLN A 193 -15.22 24.40 -5.27
CA GLN A 193 -15.65 25.37 -4.26
C GLN A 193 -14.48 26.00 -3.51
N ALA A 194 -13.43 25.23 -3.21
CA ALA A 194 -12.22 25.76 -2.57
C ALA A 194 -11.57 26.84 -3.42
N VAL A 195 -11.34 26.57 -4.72
CA VAL A 195 -10.73 27.53 -5.64
C VAL A 195 -11.63 28.75 -5.85
N GLU A 196 -12.92 28.55 -6.10
CA GLU A 196 -13.89 29.64 -6.28
C GLU A 196 -13.90 30.60 -5.07
N LEU A 197 -13.90 30.05 -3.85
CA LEU A 197 -13.87 30.84 -2.63
C LEU A 197 -12.55 31.61 -2.49
N LEU A 198 -11.41 30.94 -2.71
CA LEU A 198 -10.09 31.48 -2.47
C LEU A 198 -9.65 32.50 -3.54
N GLU A 199 -10.11 32.36 -4.81
CA GLU A 199 -9.84 33.35 -5.87
C GLU A 199 -10.48 34.73 -5.60
N THR A 200 -11.41 34.80 -4.67
CA THR A 200 -12.00 36.09 -4.24
C THR A 200 -11.16 36.86 -3.22
N ALA A 201 -10.12 36.21 -2.68
CA ALA A 201 -9.16 36.76 -1.73
C ALA A 201 -7.81 37.07 -2.43
N PRO A 202 -6.90 37.83 -1.78
CA PRO A 202 -5.54 37.97 -2.29
C PRO A 202 -4.79 36.65 -2.40
N ASP A 203 -3.73 36.62 -3.21
CA ASP A 203 -2.81 35.49 -3.33
C ASP A 203 -2.40 34.94 -1.97
N SER A 204 -2.63 33.66 -1.75
CA SER A 204 -2.41 33.01 -0.47
C SER A 204 -1.84 31.57 -0.63
N PRO A 205 -1.21 31.02 0.41
CA PRO A 205 -0.79 29.62 0.42
C PRO A 205 -1.96 28.64 0.21
N GLU A 206 -3.14 28.96 0.76
CA GLU A 206 -4.34 28.15 0.64
C GLU A 206 -4.80 28.06 -0.81
N LEU A 207 -4.78 29.19 -1.55
CA LEU A 207 -5.10 29.21 -2.98
C LEU A 207 -4.09 28.40 -3.80
N ALA A 208 -2.79 28.54 -3.51
CA ALA A 208 -1.76 27.76 -4.19
C ALA A 208 -1.95 26.25 -3.97
N MET A 209 -2.27 25.83 -2.75
CA MET A 209 -2.51 24.42 -2.45
C MET A 209 -3.85 23.93 -3.04
N ALA A 210 -4.88 24.78 -3.10
CA ALA A 210 -6.15 24.45 -3.77
C ALA A 210 -5.96 24.20 -5.27
N TYR A 211 -5.19 25.04 -5.98
CA TYR A 211 -4.80 24.76 -7.37
C TYR A 211 -4.03 23.45 -7.50
N SER A 212 -3.10 23.17 -6.57
CA SER A 212 -2.33 21.93 -6.61
C SER A 212 -3.20 20.70 -6.34
N ASN A 213 -4.21 20.81 -5.47
CA ASN A 213 -5.21 19.74 -5.26
C ASN A 213 -6.04 19.48 -6.52
N LEU A 214 -6.55 20.52 -7.20
CA LEU A 214 -7.26 20.35 -8.47
C LEU A 214 -6.34 19.76 -9.55
N SER A 215 -5.07 20.18 -9.61
CA SER A 215 -4.07 19.58 -10.49
C SER A 215 -3.91 18.07 -10.21
N GLN A 216 -3.93 17.66 -8.95
CA GLN A 216 -3.90 16.24 -8.59
C GLN A 216 -5.17 15.51 -9.04
N LEU A 217 -6.35 16.07 -8.83
CA LEU A 217 -7.60 15.47 -9.29
C LEU A 217 -7.65 15.35 -10.83
N ALA A 218 -7.11 16.34 -11.54
CA ALA A 218 -6.98 16.30 -12.99
C ALA A 218 -6.02 15.19 -13.44
N LEU A 219 -4.85 15.03 -12.75
CA LEU A 219 -3.90 13.95 -12.99
C LEU A 219 -4.54 12.57 -12.81
N LEU A 220 -5.28 12.39 -11.73
CA LEU A 220 -5.96 11.14 -11.42
C LEU A 220 -7.07 10.77 -12.41
N ALA A 221 -7.62 11.78 -13.09
CA ALA A 221 -8.56 11.62 -14.21
C ALA A 221 -7.87 11.61 -15.59
N GLU A 222 -6.52 11.62 -15.62
CA GLU A 222 -5.71 11.67 -16.84
C GLU A 222 -5.96 12.87 -17.75
N ARG A 223 -6.45 13.98 -17.18
CA ARG A 223 -6.61 15.27 -17.85
C ARG A 223 -5.28 16.04 -17.80
N LEU A 224 -4.30 15.60 -18.60
CA LEU A 224 -2.89 16.00 -18.47
C LEU A 224 -2.66 17.50 -18.70
N ASP A 225 -3.33 18.11 -19.68
CA ASP A 225 -3.21 19.55 -19.96
C ASP A 225 -3.72 20.40 -18.77
N GLU A 226 -4.83 19.99 -18.18
CA GLU A 226 -5.39 20.64 -16.99
C GLU A 226 -4.47 20.44 -15.77
N THR A 227 -3.89 19.25 -15.63
CA THR A 227 -2.88 18.96 -14.60
C THR A 227 -1.70 19.93 -14.68
N LEU A 228 -1.14 20.11 -15.87
CA LEU A 228 0.00 21.01 -16.08
C LEU A 228 -0.37 22.48 -15.90
N LEU A 229 -1.57 22.88 -16.37
CA LEU A 229 -2.06 24.25 -16.23
C LEU A 229 -2.22 24.62 -14.74
N LEU A 230 -2.96 23.82 -13.98
CA LEU A 230 -3.24 24.08 -12.57
C LEU A 230 -1.97 23.89 -11.71
N GLY A 231 -1.18 22.85 -11.98
CA GLY A 231 0.10 22.64 -11.32
C GLY A 231 1.08 23.79 -11.57
N GLY A 232 1.10 24.34 -12.79
CA GLY A 232 1.90 25.53 -13.12
C GLY A 232 1.44 26.80 -12.39
N LYS A 233 0.12 27.01 -12.22
CA LYS A 233 -0.40 28.10 -11.37
C LYS A 233 0.03 27.93 -9.92
N ALA A 234 -0.13 26.71 -9.37
CA ALA A 234 0.25 26.39 -8.01
C ALA A 234 1.75 26.61 -7.77
N ALA A 235 2.62 26.08 -8.64
CA ALA A 235 4.07 26.20 -8.50
C ALA A 235 4.53 27.66 -8.54
N LYS A 236 4.06 28.46 -9.51
CA LYS A 236 4.38 29.89 -9.60
C LYS A 236 3.96 30.66 -8.35
N LEU A 237 2.77 30.37 -7.83
CA LEU A 237 2.27 31.04 -6.63
C LEU A 237 3.06 30.59 -5.40
N ALA A 238 3.37 29.29 -5.26
CA ALA A 238 4.19 28.77 -4.20
C ALA A 238 5.61 29.34 -4.18
N GLU A 239 6.25 29.53 -5.35
CA GLU A 239 7.56 30.19 -5.47
C GLU A 239 7.50 31.66 -5.01
N ARG A 240 6.49 32.44 -5.44
CA ARG A 240 6.30 33.84 -5.01
C ARG A 240 6.09 33.95 -3.50
N LEU A 241 5.36 33.02 -2.91
CA LEU A 241 5.04 33.00 -1.48
C LEU A 241 6.10 32.29 -0.63
N ASN A 242 7.20 31.81 -1.24
CA ASN A 242 8.26 31.04 -0.58
C ASN A 242 7.71 29.83 0.23
N ARG A 243 6.83 29.02 -0.42
CA ARG A 243 6.19 27.83 0.15
C ARG A 243 6.72 26.57 -0.54
N PRO A 244 7.87 26.04 -0.07
CA PRO A 244 8.49 24.83 -0.65
C PRO A 244 7.62 23.57 -0.48
N ASP A 245 6.80 23.48 0.55
CA ASP A 245 5.82 22.43 0.79
C ASP A 245 4.78 22.34 -0.35
N ILE A 246 4.24 23.50 -0.78
CA ILE A 246 3.29 23.55 -1.88
C ILE A 246 3.99 23.34 -3.23
N LEU A 247 5.19 23.86 -3.37
CA LEU A 247 5.98 23.69 -4.60
C LEU A 247 6.27 22.22 -4.86
N CYS A 248 6.70 21.45 -3.83
CA CYS A 248 6.96 20.03 -4.02
C CYS A 248 5.69 19.26 -4.37
N HIS A 249 4.53 19.62 -3.79
CA HIS A 249 3.24 19.00 -4.13
C HIS A 249 2.85 19.25 -5.59
N ALA A 250 3.03 20.48 -6.09
CA ALA A 250 2.73 20.85 -7.48
C ALA A 250 3.70 20.18 -8.48
N LEU A 251 4.99 20.14 -8.16
CA LEU A 251 6.01 19.44 -8.97
C LEU A 251 5.75 17.93 -9.06
N ASN A 252 5.23 17.35 -7.98
CA ASN A 252 4.86 15.94 -7.96
C ASN A 252 3.74 15.64 -8.98
N ASN A 253 2.72 16.47 -9.06
CA ASN A 253 1.64 16.33 -10.04
C ASN A 253 2.15 16.48 -11.48
N ALA A 254 2.92 17.55 -11.74
CA ALA A 254 3.49 17.81 -13.06
C ALA A 254 4.46 16.71 -13.49
N GLY A 255 5.28 16.20 -12.56
CA GLY A 255 6.20 15.12 -12.80
C GLY A 255 5.51 13.80 -13.13
N ALA A 256 4.45 13.46 -12.40
CA ALA A 256 3.66 12.27 -12.68
C ALA A 256 2.92 12.36 -14.04
N ALA A 257 2.40 13.52 -14.41
CA ALA A 257 1.83 13.75 -15.75
C ALA A 257 2.90 13.64 -16.86
N GLY A 258 4.12 14.08 -16.57
CA GLY A 258 5.25 14.04 -17.50
C GLY A 258 5.60 12.65 -18.02
N GLN A 259 5.23 11.57 -17.31
CA GLN A 259 5.46 10.21 -17.78
C GLN A 259 4.89 9.93 -19.17
N TRP A 260 3.80 10.61 -19.52
CA TRP A 260 3.09 10.45 -20.79
C TRP A 260 3.44 11.50 -21.86
N LEU A 261 4.01 12.64 -21.43
CA LEU A 261 4.29 13.79 -22.30
C LEU A 261 5.77 14.03 -22.56
N ASP A 262 6.57 14.12 -21.50
CA ASP A 262 8.04 14.30 -21.53
C ASP A 262 8.61 13.57 -20.31
N PHE A 263 8.95 12.31 -20.51
CA PHE A 263 9.42 11.42 -19.44
C PHE A 263 10.68 11.96 -18.73
N ALA A 264 11.63 12.51 -19.47
CA ALA A 264 12.86 13.03 -18.88
C ALA A 264 12.59 14.23 -17.97
N LYS A 265 11.70 15.12 -18.38
CA LYS A 265 11.24 16.26 -17.57
C LYS A 265 10.45 15.75 -16.36
N GLY A 266 9.52 14.81 -16.55
CA GLY A 266 8.71 14.25 -15.47
C GLY A 266 9.55 13.64 -14.37
N ARG A 267 10.56 12.84 -14.70
CA ARG A 267 11.52 12.29 -13.72
C ARG A 267 12.29 13.38 -12.96
N ARG A 268 12.73 14.43 -13.63
CA ARG A 268 13.42 15.55 -12.97
C ARG A 268 12.48 16.28 -11.99
N ASP A 269 11.25 16.53 -12.39
CA ASP A 269 10.26 17.20 -11.53
C ASP A 269 9.91 16.34 -10.30
N LEU A 270 9.74 15.02 -10.45
CA LEU A 270 9.55 14.08 -9.34
C LEU A 270 10.76 14.04 -8.40
N ALA A 271 11.97 13.95 -8.95
CA ALA A 271 13.20 13.95 -8.15
C ALA A 271 13.37 15.26 -7.37
N ARG A 272 13.07 16.40 -8.00
CA ARG A 272 13.08 17.73 -7.34
C ARG A 272 12.01 17.79 -6.24
N SER A 273 10.80 17.29 -6.51
CA SER A 273 9.72 17.20 -5.51
C SER A 273 10.16 16.41 -4.29
N LEU A 274 10.69 15.20 -4.50
CA LEU A 274 11.18 14.33 -3.42
C LEU A 274 12.31 15.01 -2.63
N GLY A 275 13.27 15.63 -3.31
CA GLY A 275 14.37 16.33 -2.67
C GLY A 275 13.90 17.49 -1.78
N ILE A 276 12.95 18.32 -2.26
CA ILE A 276 12.36 19.40 -1.47
C ILE A 276 11.60 18.85 -0.26
N ALA A 277 10.80 17.79 -0.47
CA ALA A 277 10.00 17.21 0.60
C ALA A 277 10.84 16.61 1.73
N LEU A 278 11.92 15.90 1.39
CA LEU A 278 12.85 15.34 2.38
C LEU A 278 13.62 16.44 3.11
N ALA A 279 14.14 17.46 2.40
CA ALA A 279 14.88 18.55 2.99
C ALA A 279 14.03 19.41 3.94
N GLY A 280 12.74 19.58 3.62
CA GLY A 280 11.78 20.35 4.43
C GLY A 280 11.07 19.53 5.51
N ASN A 281 11.35 18.23 5.64
CA ASN A 281 10.64 17.29 6.51
C ASN A 281 9.10 17.31 6.26
N PHE A 282 8.68 17.43 4.99
CA PHE A 282 7.28 17.39 4.60
C PHE A 282 6.86 15.94 4.39
N GLN A 283 6.57 15.25 5.49
CA GLN A 283 6.46 13.78 5.58
C GLN A 283 5.48 13.21 4.58
N GLU A 284 4.24 13.72 4.52
CA GLU A 284 3.23 13.26 3.56
C GLU A 284 3.66 13.48 2.11
N HIS A 285 4.25 14.65 1.81
CA HIS A 285 4.70 14.95 0.45
C HIS A 285 5.89 14.08 0.02
N ALA A 286 6.78 13.70 0.95
CA ALA A 286 7.86 12.76 0.68
C ALA A 286 7.31 11.36 0.38
N ALA A 287 6.38 10.85 1.19
CA ALA A 287 5.74 9.57 0.96
C ALA A 287 5.01 9.51 -0.39
N ARG A 288 4.27 10.58 -0.72
CA ARG A 288 3.60 10.73 -2.01
C ARG A 288 4.59 10.78 -3.18
N ALA A 289 5.73 11.45 -3.01
CA ALA A 289 6.76 11.52 -4.04
C ALA A 289 7.43 10.15 -4.28
N PHE A 290 7.74 9.40 -3.22
CA PHE A 290 8.20 8.00 -3.35
C PHE A 290 7.19 7.14 -4.11
N THR A 291 5.90 7.25 -3.75
CA THR A 291 4.82 6.52 -4.42
C THR A 291 4.77 6.82 -5.91
N ASN A 292 4.75 8.10 -6.29
CA ASN A 292 4.66 8.47 -7.70
C ASN A 292 5.93 8.15 -8.48
N CYS A 293 7.12 8.25 -7.88
CA CYS A 293 8.35 7.76 -8.51
C CYS A 293 8.25 6.27 -8.81
N ALA A 294 7.80 5.46 -7.85
CA ALA A 294 7.62 4.02 -8.04
C ALA A 294 6.57 3.71 -9.12
N CYS A 295 5.39 4.36 -9.07
CA CYS A 295 4.33 4.13 -10.03
C CYS A 295 4.74 4.51 -11.48
N VAL A 296 5.48 5.61 -11.65
CA VAL A 296 5.98 6.04 -12.96
C VAL A 296 6.96 5.02 -13.53
N GLU A 297 7.87 4.48 -12.72
CA GLU A 297 8.78 3.43 -13.16
C GLU A 297 8.03 2.11 -13.42
N MET A 298 7.02 1.75 -12.62
CA MET A 298 6.15 0.59 -12.88
C MET A 298 5.44 0.69 -14.23
N ASN A 299 4.91 1.86 -14.58
CA ASN A 299 4.22 2.10 -15.86
C ASN A 299 5.17 2.04 -17.07
N ARG A 300 6.47 2.25 -16.85
CA ARG A 300 7.53 2.16 -17.87
C ARG A 300 8.28 0.83 -17.81
N PHE A 301 7.91 -0.06 -16.91
CA PHE A 301 8.54 -1.37 -16.68
C PHE A 301 10.00 -1.31 -16.22
N GLY A 302 10.40 -0.20 -15.60
CA GLY A 302 11.67 -0.05 -14.88
C GLY A 302 11.55 -0.70 -13.50
N LEU A 303 11.41 -2.05 -13.44
CA LEU A 303 11.05 -2.76 -12.22
C LEU A 303 12.12 -2.63 -11.12
N ALA A 304 13.41 -2.53 -11.48
CA ALA A 304 14.49 -2.37 -10.50
C ALA A 304 14.44 -0.99 -9.83
N GLU A 305 14.21 0.06 -10.60
CA GLU A 305 14.05 1.43 -10.10
C GLU A 305 12.78 1.56 -9.27
N ALA A 306 11.67 0.96 -9.72
CA ALA A 306 10.42 0.93 -8.97
C ALA A 306 10.60 0.27 -7.60
N GLU A 307 11.29 -0.88 -7.54
CA GLU A 307 11.60 -1.59 -6.30
C GLU A 307 12.40 -0.72 -5.33
N ALA A 308 13.47 -0.07 -5.82
CA ALA A 308 14.29 0.82 -4.99
C ALA A 308 13.50 2.00 -4.39
N PHE A 309 12.52 2.55 -5.14
CA PHE A 309 11.63 3.58 -4.61
C PHE A 309 10.63 3.01 -3.59
N LEU A 310 10.07 1.82 -3.85
CA LEU A 310 9.13 1.16 -2.95
C LEU A 310 9.80 0.80 -1.61
N GLU A 311 10.97 0.18 -1.64
CA GLU A 311 11.71 -0.17 -0.42
C GLU A 311 11.99 1.06 0.45
N ARG A 312 12.55 2.11 -0.14
CA ARG A 312 12.85 3.37 0.56
C ARG A 312 11.59 4.08 1.04
N GLY A 313 10.55 4.11 0.22
CA GLY A 313 9.29 4.77 0.54
C GLY A 313 8.51 4.04 1.64
N ILE A 314 8.46 2.70 1.61
CA ILE A 314 7.81 1.89 2.65
C ILE A 314 8.56 2.05 3.98
N ALA A 315 9.90 1.96 3.98
CA ALA A 315 10.71 2.20 5.18
C ALA A 315 10.46 3.59 5.76
N TYR A 316 10.46 4.63 4.91
CA TYR A 316 10.16 6.00 5.31
C TYR A 316 8.76 6.13 5.94
N CYS A 317 7.76 5.47 5.37
CA CYS A 317 6.40 5.50 5.91
C CYS A 317 6.27 4.78 7.26
N ILE A 318 7.03 3.70 7.46
CA ILE A 318 7.09 3.00 8.76
C ILE A 318 7.72 3.90 9.82
N GLU A 319 8.84 4.55 9.49
CA GLU A 319 9.55 5.46 10.41
C GLU A 319 8.72 6.69 10.81
N ASN A 320 7.80 7.13 9.93
CA ASN A 320 6.99 8.33 10.13
C ASN A 320 5.49 8.04 10.32
N ASP A 321 5.08 6.81 10.65
CA ASP A 321 3.69 6.39 10.92
C ASP A 321 2.67 6.80 9.82
N LEU A 322 3.07 6.71 8.54
CA LEU A 322 2.27 7.10 7.38
C LEU A 322 1.53 5.87 6.78
N ALA A 323 0.55 5.33 7.50
CA ALA A 323 -0.08 4.07 7.17
C ALA A 323 -0.73 4.07 5.77
N THR A 324 -1.47 5.13 5.41
CA THR A 324 -2.14 5.27 4.10
C THR A 324 -1.16 5.10 2.92
N TRP A 325 -0.01 5.75 2.97
CA TRP A 325 1.00 5.69 1.90
C TRP A 325 1.78 4.38 1.92
N ARG A 326 2.09 3.87 3.11
CA ARG A 326 2.73 2.55 3.28
C ARG A 326 1.91 1.47 2.59
N ASP A 327 0.62 1.40 2.88
CA ASP A 327 -0.24 0.32 2.41
C ASP A 327 -0.54 0.43 0.92
N TYR A 328 -0.68 1.66 0.39
CA TYR A 328 -0.75 1.87 -1.05
C TYR A 328 0.53 1.37 -1.77
N MET A 329 1.72 1.75 -1.27
CA MET A 329 3.00 1.29 -1.84
C MET A 329 3.17 -0.22 -1.72
N ARG A 330 2.71 -0.85 -0.64
CA ARG A 330 2.69 -2.32 -0.51
C ARG A 330 1.80 -2.97 -1.57
N GLY A 331 0.66 -2.38 -1.89
CA GLY A 331 -0.17 -2.84 -3.01
C GLY A 331 0.55 -2.74 -4.37
N VAL A 332 1.30 -1.66 -4.60
CA VAL A 332 2.15 -1.52 -5.81
C VAL A 332 3.30 -2.55 -5.78
N GLN A 333 3.89 -2.81 -4.61
CA GLN A 333 4.91 -3.85 -4.43
C GLN A 333 4.38 -5.25 -4.78
N ALA A 334 3.14 -5.55 -4.39
CA ALA A 334 2.51 -6.82 -4.78
C ALA A 334 2.39 -6.97 -6.31
N GLN A 335 2.07 -5.88 -7.03
CA GLN A 335 2.05 -5.90 -8.49
C GLN A 335 3.45 -6.06 -9.09
N LEU A 336 4.48 -5.45 -8.51
CA LEU A 336 5.87 -5.62 -8.93
C LEU A 336 6.31 -7.08 -8.77
N LEU A 337 6.06 -7.68 -7.61
CA LEU A 337 6.36 -9.08 -7.32
C LEU A 337 5.61 -10.03 -8.28
N LEU A 338 4.34 -9.71 -8.58
CA LEU A 338 3.56 -10.45 -9.58
C LEU A 338 4.22 -10.44 -10.96
N ARG A 339 4.70 -9.27 -11.43
CA ARG A 339 5.42 -9.15 -12.72
C ARG A 339 6.73 -9.92 -12.72
N ARG A 340 7.48 -9.92 -11.62
CA ARG A 340 8.72 -10.72 -11.47
C ARG A 340 8.49 -12.23 -11.31
N GLY A 341 7.24 -12.68 -11.32
CA GLY A 341 6.92 -14.10 -11.17
C GLY A 341 6.99 -14.62 -9.73
N LEU A 342 7.23 -13.75 -8.75
CA LEU A 342 7.26 -14.06 -7.31
C LEU A 342 5.82 -14.10 -6.74
N TRP A 343 5.01 -15.00 -7.25
CA TRP A 343 3.56 -14.99 -7.07
C TRP A 343 3.09 -15.28 -5.64
N ASN A 344 3.86 -16.06 -4.87
CA ASN A 344 3.53 -16.33 -3.47
C ASN A 344 3.77 -15.09 -2.60
N ASP A 345 4.89 -14.40 -2.83
CA ASP A 345 5.23 -13.17 -2.11
C ASP A 345 4.25 -12.05 -2.47
N ALA A 346 3.87 -11.95 -3.76
CA ALA A 346 2.84 -11.02 -4.22
C ALA A 346 1.51 -11.24 -3.49
N ALA A 347 1.09 -12.50 -3.33
CA ALA A 347 -0.13 -12.84 -2.60
C ALA A 347 -0.02 -12.46 -1.11
N ALA A 348 1.09 -12.80 -0.46
CA ALA A 348 1.30 -12.51 0.96
C ALA A 348 1.25 -11.00 1.23
N VAL A 349 1.99 -10.20 0.46
CA VAL A 349 2.00 -8.74 0.60
C VAL A 349 0.61 -8.14 0.33
N ALA A 350 -0.11 -8.64 -0.68
CA ALA A 350 -1.43 -8.12 -1.02
C ALA A 350 -2.48 -8.47 0.06
N HIS A 351 -2.44 -9.69 0.62
CA HIS A 351 -3.33 -10.09 1.72
C HIS A 351 -3.10 -9.27 2.98
N ASP A 352 -1.85 -9.02 3.37
CA ASP A 352 -1.54 -8.17 4.52
C ASP A 352 -2.20 -6.77 4.43
N VAL A 353 -2.35 -6.23 3.20
CA VAL A 353 -2.99 -4.92 2.99
C VAL A 353 -4.51 -5.01 3.05
N ILE A 354 -5.12 -6.06 2.46
CA ILE A 354 -6.58 -6.16 2.41
C ILE A 354 -7.20 -6.70 3.70
N ASP A 355 -6.44 -7.41 4.53
CA ASP A 355 -6.90 -7.96 5.81
C ASP A 355 -6.97 -6.88 6.91
N ASP A 356 -6.36 -5.71 6.70
CA ASP A 356 -6.52 -4.54 7.57
C ASP A 356 -7.82 -3.80 7.23
N GLU A 357 -8.85 -3.96 8.09
CA GLU A 357 -10.17 -3.33 7.93
C GLU A 357 -10.12 -1.79 7.93
N ALA A 358 -9.07 -1.18 8.51
CA ALA A 358 -8.87 0.26 8.51
C ALA A 358 -8.43 0.81 7.15
N THR A 359 -7.95 -0.05 6.24
CA THR A 359 -7.46 0.37 4.93
C THR A 359 -8.59 0.76 3.99
N THR A 360 -8.53 1.99 3.47
CA THR A 360 -9.58 2.50 2.58
C THR A 360 -9.61 1.77 1.24
N ALA A 361 -10.76 1.82 0.61
CA ALA A 361 -11.04 1.23 -0.68
C ALA A 361 -9.98 1.57 -1.75
N LEU A 362 -9.59 2.84 -1.85
CA LEU A 362 -8.60 3.29 -2.83
C LEU A 362 -7.21 2.71 -2.57
N VAL A 363 -6.81 2.63 -1.31
CA VAL A 363 -5.50 2.10 -0.89
C VAL A 363 -5.41 0.59 -1.13
N ARG A 364 -6.51 -0.13 -0.99
CA ARG A 364 -6.59 -1.58 -1.25
C ARG A 364 -6.52 -1.93 -2.74
N TYR A 365 -6.92 -1.01 -3.63
CA TYR A 365 -7.11 -1.31 -5.05
C TYR A 365 -5.88 -1.90 -5.75
N PRO A 366 -4.63 -1.39 -5.57
CA PRO A 366 -3.45 -2.02 -6.17
C PRO A 366 -3.24 -3.48 -5.75
N SER A 367 -3.55 -3.82 -4.49
CA SER A 367 -3.50 -5.21 -3.98
C SER A 367 -4.57 -6.09 -4.62
N LEU A 368 -5.79 -5.58 -4.81
CA LEU A 368 -6.87 -6.30 -5.48
C LEU A 368 -6.52 -6.66 -6.92
N VAL A 369 -5.82 -5.79 -7.66
CA VAL A 369 -5.34 -6.09 -9.02
C VAL A 369 -4.41 -7.29 -9.02
N ALA A 370 -3.47 -7.39 -8.08
CA ALA A 370 -2.57 -8.53 -7.97
C ALA A 370 -3.34 -9.81 -7.60
N LEU A 371 -4.24 -9.73 -6.61
CA LEU A 371 -5.05 -10.86 -6.13
C LEU A 371 -6.07 -11.35 -7.16
N ALA A 372 -6.55 -10.50 -8.06
CA ALA A 372 -7.41 -10.91 -9.17
C ALA A 372 -6.62 -11.68 -10.25
N ARG A 373 -5.42 -11.21 -10.61
CA ARG A 373 -4.59 -11.84 -11.64
C ARG A 373 -4.01 -13.20 -11.22
N LEU A 374 -3.63 -13.35 -9.97
CA LEU A 374 -2.99 -14.58 -9.47
C LEU A 374 -3.85 -15.84 -9.71
N PRO A 375 -5.11 -15.94 -9.24
CA PRO A 375 -5.95 -17.10 -9.49
C PRO A 375 -6.26 -17.29 -10.98
N ILE A 376 -6.43 -16.21 -11.75
CA ILE A 376 -6.63 -16.27 -13.20
C ILE A 376 -5.44 -16.95 -13.87
N ARG A 377 -4.21 -16.52 -13.58
CA ARG A 377 -2.97 -17.06 -14.13
C ARG A 377 -2.69 -18.49 -13.67
N ARG A 378 -3.06 -18.85 -12.43
CA ARG A 378 -2.93 -20.21 -11.89
C ARG A 378 -4.04 -21.15 -12.38
N GLY A 379 -5.15 -20.61 -12.86
CA GLY A 379 -6.35 -21.37 -13.24
C GLY A 379 -7.20 -21.81 -12.06
N ASP A 380 -7.19 -21.01 -10.98
CA ASP A 380 -8.03 -21.23 -9.81
C ASP A 380 -9.37 -20.48 -9.95
N PRO A 381 -10.50 -21.01 -9.41
CA PRO A 381 -11.80 -20.36 -9.54
C PRO A 381 -12.02 -19.18 -8.57
N SER A 382 -11.06 -18.87 -7.70
CA SER A 382 -11.21 -17.92 -6.58
C SER A 382 -11.11 -16.44 -6.95
N ALA A 383 -11.12 -16.08 -8.25
CA ALA A 383 -11.01 -14.68 -8.67
C ALA A 383 -12.30 -13.86 -8.46
N GLU A 384 -13.49 -14.51 -8.51
CA GLU A 384 -14.79 -13.83 -8.54
C GLU A 384 -15.02 -12.83 -7.38
N PRO A 385 -14.76 -13.19 -6.09
CA PRO A 385 -14.98 -12.23 -5.00
C PRO A 385 -14.15 -10.95 -5.12
N VAL A 386 -12.91 -11.08 -5.62
CA VAL A 386 -11.99 -9.95 -5.82
C VAL A 386 -12.46 -9.09 -7.00
N LEU A 387 -12.91 -9.71 -8.08
CA LEU A 387 -13.46 -9.02 -9.24
C LEU A 387 -14.74 -8.25 -8.88
N ASP A 388 -15.62 -8.82 -8.05
CA ASP A 388 -16.81 -8.15 -7.55
C ASP A 388 -16.46 -6.95 -6.66
N GLU A 389 -15.41 -7.05 -5.85
CA GLU A 389 -14.92 -5.91 -5.08
C GLU A 389 -14.37 -4.81 -5.99
N MET A 390 -13.56 -5.16 -6.98
CA MET A 390 -13.04 -4.20 -7.98
C MET A 390 -14.17 -3.51 -8.75
N ARG A 391 -15.22 -4.24 -9.14
CA ARG A 391 -16.39 -3.69 -9.84
C ARG A 391 -17.12 -2.66 -9.00
N ARG A 392 -17.34 -2.95 -7.71
CA ARG A 392 -17.98 -1.99 -6.78
C ARG A 392 -17.24 -0.66 -6.66
N PHE A 393 -15.93 -0.63 -6.91
CA PHE A 393 -15.18 0.63 -6.97
C PHE A 393 -15.46 1.42 -8.23
N LEU A 394 -15.71 0.77 -9.35
CA LEU A 394 -16.10 1.43 -10.60
C LEU A 394 -17.50 2.03 -10.50
N ASP A 395 -18.42 1.40 -9.76
CA ASP A 395 -19.78 1.92 -9.54
C ASP A 395 -19.78 3.26 -8.77
N LYS A 396 -18.75 3.50 -7.94
CA LYS A 396 -18.59 4.78 -7.20
C LYS A 396 -17.94 5.89 -8.01
N GLY A 397 -17.32 5.58 -9.14
CA GLY A 397 -16.68 6.54 -10.02
C GLY A 397 -15.83 5.86 -11.08
N MET A 398 -16.13 6.16 -12.34
CA MET A 398 -15.48 5.59 -13.52
C MET A 398 -14.15 6.31 -13.80
N GLU A 399 -13.13 6.04 -12.98
CA GLU A 399 -11.79 6.62 -13.14
C GLU A 399 -10.87 5.68 -13.91
N LEU A 400 -10.07 6.22 -14.82
CA LEU A 400 -9.13 5.45 -15.64
C LEU A 400 -8.14 4.64 -14.80
N GLN A 401 -7.66 5.17 -13.69
CA GLN A 401 -6.75 4.46 -12.79
C GLN A 401 -7.34 3.18 -12.18
N ARG A 402 -8.67 3.06 -12.15
CA ARG A 402 -9.39 1.84 -11.72
C ARG A 402 -9.88 1.04 -12.92
N LEU A 403 -10.40 1.71 -13.94
CA LEU A 403 -10.99 1.07 -15.11
C LEU A 403 -9.93 0.35 -15.95
N VAL A 404 -8.77 0.95 -16.20
CA VAL A 404 -7.70 0.35 -17.03
C VAL A 404 -7.19 -0.97 -16.42
N PRO A 405 -6.80 -1.04 -15.13
CA PRO A 405 -6.42 -2.31 -14.53
C PRO A 405 -7.56 -3.35 -14.50
N TYR A 406 -8.80 -2.93 -14.23
CA TYR A 406 -9.95 -3.84 -14.26
C TYR A 406 -10.22 -4.40 -15.66
N ALA A 407 -10.25 -3.55 -16.67
CA ALA A 407 -10.43 -3.96 -18.07
C ALA A 407 -9.31 -4.91 -18.51
N SER A 408 -8.07 -4.67 -18.09
CA SER A 408 -6.93 -5.54 -18.36
C SER A 408 -7.09 -6.92 -17.69
N VAL A 409 -7.53 -6.97 -16.43
CA VAL A 409 -7.81 -8.24 -15.73
C VAL A 409 -8.95 -9.00 -16.41
N MET A 410 -10.04 -8.32 -16.79
CA MET A 410 -11.18 -8.93 -17.51
C MET A 410 -10.78 -9.44 -18.88
N ALA A 411 -9.91 -8.71 -19.59
CA ALA A 411 -9.38 -9.14 -20.88
C ALA A 411 -8.49 -10.40 -20.74
N GLU A 412 -7.61 -10.43 -19.74
CA GLU A 412 -6.79 -11.60 -19.42
C GLU A 412 -7.67 -12.81 -19.08
N LEU A 413 -8.71 -12.62 -18.26
CA LEU A 413 -9.67 -13.66 -17.90
C LEU A 413 -10.42 -14.19 -19.13
N ALA A 414 -10.95 -13.29 -19.97
CA ALA A 414 -11.68 -13.64 -21.18
C ALA A 414 -10.81 -14.46 -22.16
N TRP A 415 -9.56 -14.03 -22.35
CA TRP A 415 -8.61 -14.73 -23.23
C TRP A 415 -8.27 -16.14 -22.73
N LEU A 416 -8.09 -16.33 -21.42
CA LEU A 416 -7.70 -17.62 -20.84
C LEU A 416 -8.85 -18.62 -20.70
N ARG A 417 -10.05 -18.16 -20.41
CA ARG A 417 -11.19 -19.03 -20.07
C ARG A 417 -12.25 -19.09 -21.16
N GLN A 418 -12.04 -18.43 -22.30
CA GLN A 418 -13.09 -18.22 -23.31
C GLN A 418 -14.36 -17.58 -22.69
N GLY A 419 -14.14 -16.70 -21.67
CA GLY A 419 -15.17 -15.99 -20.98
C GLY A 419 -15.79 -14.88 -21.82
N ASP A 420 -16.42 -13.92 -21.19
CA ASP A 420 -17.17 -12.83 -21.81
C ASP A 420 -16.27 -11.85 -22.57
N ARG A 421 -15.87 -12.27 -23.79
CA ARG A 421 -15.01 -11.51 -24.70
C ARG A 421 -15.64 -10.16 -25.05
N ASP A 422 -16.95 -10.14 -25.25
CA ASP A 422 -17.65 -8.93 -25.64
C ASP A 422 -17.69 -7.92 -24.48
N GLU A 423 -17.81 -8.39 -23.24
CA GLU A 423 -17.69 -7.52 -22.06
C GLU A 423 -16.28 -6.97 -21.93
N ALA A 424 -15.25 -7.78 -22.08
CA ALA A 424 -13.87 -7.33 -22.02
C ALA A 424 -13.56 -6.25 -23.07
N LEU A 425 -14.02 -6.43 -24.30
CA LEU A 425 -13.86 -5.48 -25.38
C LEU A 425 -14.64 -4.17 -25.10
N ARG A 426 -15.87 -4.27 -24.58
CA ARG A 426 -16.64 -3.08 -24.16
C ARG A 426 -15.93 -2.26 -23.07
N LEU A 427 -15.29 -2.94 -22.09
CA LEU A 427 -14.52 -2.27 -21.04
C LEU A 427 -13.29 -1.57 -21.60
N ILE A 428 -12.62 -2.16 -22.58
CA ILE A 428 -11.49 -1.54 -23.27
C ILE A 428 -11.98 -0.31 -24.06
N ASP A 429 -13.08 -0.43 -24.83
CA ASP A 429 -13.67 0.69 -25.57
C ASP A 429 -14.07 1.83 -24.63
N LEU A 430 -14.67 1.50 -23.49
CA LEU A 430 -15.04 2.48 -22.49
C LEU A 430 -13.80 3.20 -21.93
N ALA A 431 -12.74 2.48 -21.57
CA ALA A 431 -11.50 3.08 -21.08
C ALA A 431 -10.90 4.03 -22.11
N GLU A 432 -10.81 3.62 -23.36
CA GLU A 432 -10.27 4.45 -24.46
C GLU A 432 -11.12 5.68 -24.76
N SER A 433 -12.43 5.63 -24.50
CA SER A 433 -13.33 6.78 -24.69
C SER A 433 -13.14 7.89 -23.65
N LEU A 434 -12.57 7.55 -22.49
CA LEU A 434 -12.40 8.49 -21.36
C LEU A 434 -11.15 9.36 -21.44
N SER A 435 -10.15 9.00 -22.25
CA SER A 435 -8.95 9.81 -22.46
C SER A 435 -8.44 9.77 -23.89
N PRO A 436 -8.01 10.90 -24.45
CA PRO A 436 -7.34 10.93 -25.75
C PRO A 436 -5.87 10.44 -25.68
N THR A 437 -5.33 10.20 -24.48
CA THR A 437 -3.92 9.87 -24.30
C THR A 437 -3.66 8.39 -24.57
N ARG A 438 -3.39 8.04 -25.80
CA ARG A 438 -3.15 6.65 -26.26
C ARG A 438 -2.03 5.93 -25.50
N ALA A 439 -1.04 6.67 -25.01
CA ALA A 439 0.09 6.12 -24.26
C ALA A 439 -0.31 5.29 -23.03
N VAL A 440 -1.44 5.61 -22.39
CA VAL A 440 -1.99 4.93 -21.20
C VAL A 440 -2.48 3.52 -21.52
N PHE A 441 -2.87 3.24 -22.78
CA PHE A 441 -3.60 2.05 -23.16
C PHE A 441 -2.75 0.94 -23.78
N GLY A 442 -1.43 0.98 -23.69
CA GLY A 442 -0.55 -0.02 -24.33
C GLY A 442 -0.86 -1.45 -23.93
N GLU A 443 -1.11 -1.72 -22.65
CA GLU A 443 -1.51 -3.06 -22.17
C GLU A 443 -2.90 -3.46 -22.71
N LEU A 444 -3.88 -2.54 -22.68
CA LEU A 444 -5.23 -2.82 -23.21
C LEU A 444 -5.23 -3.07 -24.72
N ALA A 445 -4.43 -2.32 -25.48
CA ALA A 445 -4.28 -2.54 -26.92
C ALA A 445 -3.68 -3.92 -27.22
N THR A 446 -2.72 -4.36 -26.41
CA THR A 446 -2.15 -5.73 -26.53
C THR A 446 -3.22 -6.78 -26.23
N TRP A 447 -4.03 -6.62 -25.17
CA TRP A 447 -5.12 -7.53 -24.87
C TRP A 447 -6.21 -7.50 -25.95
N ARG A 448 -6.55 -6.33 -26.49
CA ARG A 448 -7.48 -6.19 -27.61
C ARG A 448 -7.02 -7.02 -28.81
N GLN A 449 -5.75 -6.94 -29.16
CA GLN A 449 -5.19 -7.72 -30.29
C GLN A 449 -5.22 -9.23 -30.01
N LEU A 450 -4.95 -9.67 -28.78
CA LEU A 450 -5.06 -11.08 -28.41
C LEU A 450 -6.51 -11.59 -28.44
N LEU A 451 -7.49 -10.76 -28.06
CA LEU A 451 -8.91 -11.07 -28.15
C LEU A 451 -9.44 -10.95 -29.57
N SER A 452 -8.94 -10.05 -30.38
CA SER A 452 -9.40 -9.74 -31.75
C SER A 452 -8.20 -9.59 -32.69
N PRO A 453 -7.60 -10.70 -33.17
CA PRO A 453 -6.36 -10.64 -33.96
C PRO A 453 -6.46 -9.85 -35.26
N ASP A 454 -7.67 -9.75 -35.83
CA ASP A 454 -7.91 -9.02 -37.09
C ASP A 454 -8.18 -7.52 -36.87
N CYS A 455 -8.13 -7.04 -35.65
CA CYS A 455 -8.39 -5.64 -35.32
C CYS A 455 -7.13 -4.79 -35.63
N ASP A 456 -7.33 -3.63 -36.26
CA ASP A 456 -6.27 -2.64 -36.42
C ASP A 456 -5.89 -2.07 -35.03
N PRO A 457 -4.63 -2.17 -34.60
CA PRO A 457 -4.20 -1.61 -33.32
C PRO A 457 -4.28 -0.06 -33.28
N GLY A 458 -4.46 0.61 -34.42
CA GLY A 458 -4.51 2.06 -34.54
C GLY A 458 -3.16 2.73 -34.23
N GLU A 459 -3.23 3.98 -33.77
CA GLU A 459 -2.04 4.75 -33.39
C GLU A 459 -1.38 4.18 -32.14
N THR A 460 -0.13 3.74 -32.26
CA THR A 460 0.67 3.18 -31.15
C THR A 460 1.70 4.17 -30.58
N GLY A 461 1.74 5.40 -31.14
CA GLY A 461 2.65 6.46 -30.71
C GLY A 461 2.49 6.79 -29.20
N GLY A 462 3.61 6.93 -28.51
CA GLY A 462 3.62 7.21 -27.06
C GLY A 462 3.40 6.01 -26.13
N MET A 463 2.91 4.86 -26.63
CA MET A 463 2.81 3.63 -25.84
C MET A 463 4.19 3.15 -25.41
N ALA A 464 4.25 2.44 -24.28
CA ALA A 464 5.49 1.83 -23.82
C ALA A 464 6.05 0.85 -24.88
N GLU A 465 7.37 0.82 -24.99
CA GLU A 465 8.08 0.08 -26.04
C GLU A 465 7.65 -1.38 -26.23
N PRO A 466 7.51 -2.20 -25.17
CA PRO A 466 7.18 -3.61 -25.36
C PRO A 466 5.80 -3.82 -25.99
N HIS A 467 4.81 -2.98 -25.66
CA HIS A 467 3.49 -3.06 -26.26
C HIS A 467 3.51 -2.63 -27.73
N ARG A 468 4.23 -1.56 -28.04
CA ARG A 468 4.40 -1.10 -29.41
C ARG A 468 5.06 -2.16 -30.29
N LEU A 469 6.09 -2.85 -29.77
CA LEU A 469 6.77 -3.95 -30.47
C LEU A 469 5.81 -5.13 -30.70
N LEU A 470 5.01 -5.52 -29.69
CA LEU A 470 4.05 -6.61 -29.83
C LEU A 470 2.97 -6.28 -30.88
N LEU A 471 2.43 -5.07 -30.85
CA LEU A 471 1.42 -4.60 -31.80
C LEU A 471 1.95 -4.53 -33.24
N ALA A 472 3.27 -4.28 -33.40
CA ALA A 472 3.97 -4.31 -34.70
C ALA A 472 4.38 -5.73 -35.16
N GLY A 473 4.12 -6.78 -34.37
CA GLY A 473 4.55 -8.15 -34.65
C GLY A 473 6.04 -8.41 -34.37
N GLU A 474 6.72 -7.46 -33.74
CA GLU A 474 8.15 -7.55 -33.40
C GLU A 474 8.37 -8.32 -32.08
N TRP A 475 7.82 -9.52 -31.99
CA TRP A 475 7.80 -10.32 -30.76
C TRP A 475 9.19 -10.58 -30.15
N ARG A 476 10.26 -10.70 -30.99
CA ARG A 476 11.64 -10.90 -30.50
C ARG A 476 12.12 -9.70 -29.70
N GLY A 477 11.87 -8.50 -30.19
CA GLY A 477 12.19 -7.26 -29.49
C GLY A 477 11.41 -7.14 -28.17
N ALA A 478 10.12 -7.44 -28.20
CA ALA A 478 9.29 -7.44 -27.01
C ALA A 478 9.75 -8.49 -25.97
N ALA A 479 10.06 -9.72 -26.40
CA ALA A 479 10.56 -10.77 -25.50
C ALA A 479 11.92 -10.41 -24.89
N ALA A 480 12.81 -9.78 -25.68
CA ALA A 480 14.09 -9.28 -25.17
C ALA A 480 13.91 -8.15 -24.15
N PHE A 481 12.99 -7.22 -24.40
CA PHE A 481 12.63 -6.17 -23.45
C PHE A 481 12.15 -6.76 -22.13
N TRP A 482 11.19 -7.69 -22.17
CA TRP A 482 10.65 -8.33 -20.96
C TRP A 482 11.67 -9.18 -20.21
N ALA A 483 12.63 -9.79 -20.93
CA ALA A 483 13.76 -10.48 -20.30
C ALA A 483 14.64 -9.50 -19.52
N GLY A 484 14.94 -8.33 -20.12
CA GLY A 484 15.72 -7.27 -19.46
C GLY A 484 14.99 -6.62 -18.28
N ALA A 485 13.66 -6.57 -18.33
CA ALA A 485 12.82 -6.05 -17.26
C ALA A 485 12.53 -7.09 -16.14
N ASP A 486 13.01 -8.33 -16.26
CA ASP A 486 12.73 -9.43 -15.32
C ASP A 486 11.22 -9.68 -15.15
N ALA A 487 10.49 -9.74 -16.26
CA ALA A 487 9.05 -9.96 -16.33
C ALA A 487 8.72 -11.26 -17.09
N PRO A 488 8.90 -12.43 -16.46
CA PRO A 488 8.84 -13.72 -17.15
C PRO A 488 7.47 -14.05 -17.75
N PHE A 489 6.37 -13.66 -17.12
CA PHE A 489 5.03 -13.93 -17.64
C PHE A 489 4.77 -13.14 -18.94
N GLU A 490 5.06 -11.86 -18.94
CA GLU A 490 4.94 -10.97 -20.09
C GLU A 490 5.89 -11.39 -21.21
N ARG A 491 7.11 -11.87 -20.86
CA ARG A 491 8.04 -12.48 -21.82
C ARG A 491 7.43 -13.70 -22.49
N ALA A 492 6.85 -14.60 -21.73
CA ALA A 492 6.19 -15.78 -22.27
C ALA A 492 5.03 -15.41 -23.21
N LEU A 493 4.23 -14.38 -22.88
CA LEU A 493 3.17 -13.89 -23.77
C LEU A 493 3.75 -13.35 -25.10
N ALA A 494 4.87 -12.64 -25.08
CA ALA A 494 5.51 -12.15 -26.29
C ALA A 494 6.03 -13.31 -27.17
N LEU A 495 6.58 -14.35 -26.57
CA LEU A 495 7.07 -15.55 -27.26
C LEU A 495 5.95 -16.37 -27.94
N LEU A 496 4.67 -16.17 -27.59
CA LEU A 496 3.54 -16.84 -28.24
C LEU A 496 3.38 -16.49 -29.72
N GLN A 497 3.86 -15.32 -30.14
CA GLN A 497 3.85 -14.89 -31.54
C GLN A 497 5.03 -15.47 -32.35
N GLY A 498 5.91 -16.25 -31.70
CA GLY A 498 7.17 -16.70 -32.25
C GLY A 498 7.11 -18.06 -32.94
N ASP A 499 8.30 -18.54 -33.28
CA ASP A 499 8.52 -19.84 -33.89
C ASP A 499 8.46 -20.99 -32.84
N GLU A 500 8.70 -22.23 -33.28
CA GLU A 500 8.68 -23.42 -32.39
C GLU A 500 9.63 -23.28 -31.20
N ALA A 501 10.82 -22.71 -31.39
CA ALA A 501 11.78 -22.52 -30.31
C ALA A 501 11.25 -21.53 -29.27
N ALA A 502 10.64 -20.44 -29.71
CA ALA A 502 9.99 -19.46 -28.85
C ALA A 502 8.81 -20.05 -28.07
N LEU A 503 7.97 -20.86 -28.72
CA LEU A 503 6.85 -21.54 -28.07
C LEU A 503 7.32 -22.55 -26.99
N ARG A 504 8.44 -23.24 -27.22
CA ARG A 504 9.04 -24.13 -26.21
C ARG A 504 9.55 -23.36 -25.02
N GLU A 505 10.27 -22.27 -25.26
CA GLU A 505 10.75 -21.37 -24.21
C GLU A 505 9.60 -20.76 -23.39
N ALA A 506 8.55 -20.29 -24.07
CA ALA A 506 7.33 -19.81 -23.41
C ALA A 506 6.71 -20.88 -22.50
N LEU A 507 6.64 -22.12 -22.98
CA LEU A 507 6.09 -23.22 -22.21
C LEU A 507 6.90 -23.50 -20.94
N ASP A 508 8.22 -23.52 -21.04
CA ASP A 508 9.12 -23.74 -19.89
C ASP A 508 8.98 -22.64 -18.85
N ILE A 509 8.94 -21.37 -19.27
CA ILE A 509 8.69 -20.22 -18.36
C ILE A 509 7.35 -20.37 -17.64
N LEU A 510 6.28 -20.63 -18.39
CA LEU A 510 4.91 -20.72 -17.84
C LEU A 510 4.72 -21.92 -16.91
N GLU A 511 5.42 -23.03 -17.15
CA GLU A 511 5.42 -24.16 -16.23
C GLU A 511 6.17 -23.86 -14.95
N GLY A 512 7.30 -23.16 -15.02
CA GLY A 512 8.05 -22.67 -13.87
C GLY A 512 7.23 -21.75 -12.98
N LEU A 513 6.44 -20.86 -13.58
CA LEU A 513 5.52 -19.95 -12.88
C LEU A 513 4.26 -20.64 -12.35
N GLY A 514 3.93 -21.84 -12.81
CA GLY A 514 2.65 -22.48 -12.53
C GLY A 514 1.46 -21.86 -13.27
N ALA A 515 1.70 -21.15 -14.39
CA ALA A 515 0.70 -20.49 -15.23
C ALA A 515 -0.05 -21.51 -16.12
N ARG A 516 -0.85 -22.37 -15.50
CA ARG A 516 -1.46 -23.55 -16.14
C ARG A 516 -2.35 -23.24 -17.34
N PRO A 517 -3.28 -22.25 -17.30
CA PRO A 517 -4.14 -21.95 -18.42
C PRO A 517 -3.34 -21.53 -19.67
N VAL A 518 -2.37 -20.64 -19.49
CA VAL A 518 -1.52 -20.17 -20.60
C VAL A 518 -0.64 -21.29 -21.13
N ALA A 519 -0.05 -22.12 -20.27
CA ALA A 519 0.74 -23.29 -20.70
C ALA A 519 -0.12 -24.29 -21.48
N GLN A 520 -1.41 -24.47 -21.14
CA GLN A 520 -2.33 -25.29 -21.93
C GLN A 520 -2.65 -24.67 -23.29
N HIS A 521 -2.82 -23.35 -23.34
CA HIS A 521 -3.02 -22.62 -24.59
C HIS A 521 -1.81 -22.79 -25.52
N VAL A 522 -0.58 -22.60 -25.01
CA VAL A 522 0.67 -22.82 -25.78
C VAL A 522 0.73 -24.23 -26.35
N ARG A 523 0.42 -25.24 -25.56
CA ARG A 523 0.37 -26.63 -26.05
C ARG A 523 -0.68 -26.83 -27.15
N GLY A 524 -1.79 -26.09 -27.09
CA GLY A 524 -2.81 -26.06 -28.15
C GLY A 524 -2.25 -25.52 -29.45
N VAL A 525 -1.63 -24.34 -29.38
CA VAL A 525 -0.98 -23.68 -30.53
C VAL A 525 0.11 -24.58 -31.14
N MET A 526 0.99 -25.16 -30.33
CA MET A 526 2.04 -26.08 -30.79
C MET A 526 1.49 -27.29 -31.55
N ARG A 527 0.38 -27.90 -31.04
CA ARG A 527 -0.28 -29.04 -31.74
C ARG A 527 -0.86 -28.62 -33.08
N GLN A 528 -1.51 -27.45 -33.15
CA GLN A 528 -2.10 -26.92 -34.39
C GLN A 528 -1.01 -26.61 -35.42
N SER A 529 0.16 -26.15 -34.96
CA SER A 529 1.34 -25.91 -35.83
C SER A 529 2.13 -27.19 -36.18
N GLY A 530 1.67 -28.38 -35.78
CA GLY A 530 2.30 -29.65 -36.11
C GLY A 530 3.60 -29.96 -35.32
N VAL A 531 3.85 -29.27 -34.23
CA VAL A 531 5.04 -29.49 -33.39
C VAL A 531 4.96 -30.88 -32.74
N SER A 532 6.02 -31.68 -32.93
CA SER A 532 6.19 -32.99 -32.32
C SER A 532 6.86 -32.91 -30.93
N HIS A 533 6.66 -33.94 -30.11
CA HIS A 533 7.31 -34.07 -28.79
C HIS A 533 7.08 -32.88 -27.84
N ILE A 534 5.81 -32.45 -27.74
CA ILE A 534 5.42 -31.41 -26.77
C ILE A 534 5.51 -31.99 -25.34
N ALA A 535 6.25 -31.31 -24.45
CA ALA A 535 6.36 -31.68 -23.05
C ALA A 535 4.95 -31.78 -22.41
N ARG A 536 4.67 -32.92 -21.77
CA ARG A 536 3.44 -33.10 -21.01
C ARG A 536 3.60 -32.41 -19.65
N GLY A 537 2.72 -31.46 -19.34
CA GLY A 537 2.72 -30.85 -18.02
C GLY A 537 2.52 -31.88 -16.88
N PRO A 538 2.79 -31.47 -15.63
CA PRO A 538 2.65 -32.36 -14.48
C PRO A 538 1.26 -33.03 -14.42
N ARG A 539 1.19 -34.30 -14.05
CA ARG A 539 -0.09 -35.03 -13.91
C ARG A 539 -0.96 -34.40 -12.84
N GLN A 540 -2.28 -34.58 -12.94
CA GLN A 540 -3.27 -34.00 -12.01
C GLN A 540 -2.97 -34.32 -10.54
N ALA A 541 -2.52 -35.54 -10.24
CA ALA A 541 -2.12 -35.97 -8.91
C ALA A 541 -0.87 -35.24 -8.37
N THR A 542 0.06 -34.85 -9.24
CA THR A 542 1.24 -34.03 -8.88
C THR A 542 0.85 -32.57 -8.64
N ARG A 543 -0.20 -32.09 -9.29
CA ARG A 543 -0.76 -30.74 -9.17
C ARG A 543 -1.57 -30.55 -7.88
N ALA A 544 -2.08 -31.62 -7.30
CA ALA A 544 -2.97 -31.58 -6.14
C ALA A 544 -2.23 -31.34 -4.81
N ASN A 545 -0.89 -31.42 -4.79
CA ASN A 545 -0.14 -31.16 -3.58
C ASN A 545 0.68 -29.87 -3.66
N LEU A 546 0.77 -29.14 -2.55
CA LEU A 546 1.39 -27.83 -2.40
C LEU A 546 2.86 -27.77 -2.82
N ALA A 547 3.60 -28.90 -2.68
CA ALA A 547 5.02 -28.99 -3.03
C ALA A 547 5.27 -29.53 -4.45
N GLY A 548 4.24 -29.77 -5.26
CA GLY A 548 4.39 -30.29 -6.63
C GLY A 548 5.07 -31.66 -6.72
N LEU A 549 4.99 -32.48 -5.66
CA LEU A 549 5.55 -33.84 -5.63
C LEU A 549 4.75 -34.76 -6.53
N THR A 550 5.45 -35.56 -7.35
CA THR A 550 4.78 -36.62 -8.12
C THR A 550 4.25 -37.70 -7.18
N GLN A 551 3.27 -38.50 -7.65
CA GLN A 551 2.77 -39.66 -6.90
C GLN A 551 3.92 -40.52 -6.35
N ARG A 552 4.93 -40.74 -7.18
CA ARG A 552 6.11 -41.55 -6.78
C ARG A 552 7.01 -40.86 -5.77
N GLN A 553 7.17 -39.54 -5.86
CA GLN A 553 7.91 -38.75 -4.87
C GLN A 553 7.15 -38.71 -3.53
N MET A 554 5.82 -38.65 -3.57
CA MET A 554 4.99 -38.72 -2.37
C MET A 554 5.10 -40.08 -1.67
N GLU A 555 5.05 -41.19 -2.42
CA GLU A 555 5.27 -42.53 -1.90
C GLU A 555 6.68 -42.67 -1.23
N VAL A 556 7.71 -42.11 -1.88
CA VAL A 556 9.07 -42.06 -1.33
C VAL A 556 9.11 -41.21 -0.06
N LEU A 557 8.48 -40.02 -0.02
CA LEU A 557 8.44 -39.17 1.16
C LEU A 557 7.75 -39.86 2.35
N GLN A 558 6.64 -40.54 2.14
CA GLN A 558 5.94 -41.33 3.16
C GLN A 558 6.82 -42.46 3.73
N LEU A 559 7.65 -43.08 2.88
CA LEU A 559 8.59 -44.12 3.34
C LEU A 559 9.83 -43.52 4.05
N ILE A 560 10.25 -42.31 3.66
CA ILE A 560 11.28 -41.52 4.39
C ILE A 560 10.78 -41.20 5.80
N GLU A 561 9.52 -40.76 5.93
CA GLU A 561 8.89 -40.48 7.22
C GLU A 561 8.89 -41.70 8.16
N ARG A 562 8.66 -42.90 7.60
CA ARG A 562 8.72 -44.15 8.32
C ARG A 562 10.16 -44.61 8.64
N GLY A 563 11.16 -43.80 8.29
CA GLY A 563 12.58 -44.09 8.58
C GLY A 563 13.22 -45.14 7.67
N PHE A 564 12.66 -45.41 6.47
CA PHE A 564 13.21 -46.40 5.55
C PHE A 564 14.47 -45.90 4.86
N SER A 565 15.48 -46.76 4.76
CA SER A 565 16.68 -46.53 3.95
C SER A 565 16.36 -46.68 2.45
N ASN A 566 17.20 -46.09 1.56
CA ASN A 566 17.00 -46.19 0.11
C ASN A 566 16.90 -47.63 -0.37
N LYS A 567 17.63 -48.56 0.26
CA LYS A 567 17.58 -49.99 -0.06
C LYS A 567 16.20 -50.61 0.30
N LYS A 568 15.63 -50.23 1.45
CA LYS A 568 14.29 -50.68 1.85
C LYS A 568 13.19 -50.03 1.00
N ILE A 569 13.32 -48.73 0.68
CA ILE A 569 12.38 -48.01 -0.21
C ILE A 569 12.41 -48.67 -1.59
N ALA A 570 13.58 -48.95 -2.14
CA ALA A 570 13.75 -49.62 -3.43
C ALA A 570 13.05 -51.00 -3.47
N ALA A 571 13.21 -51.77 -2.45
CA ALA A 571 12.54 -53.09 -2.31
C ALA A 571 11.02 -52.94 -2.21
N GLN A 572 10.53 -51.99 -1.39
CA GLN A 572 9.10 -51.74 -1.19
C GLN A 572 8.40 -51.23 -2.47
N LEU A 573 9.08 -50.43 -3.22
CA LEU A 573 8.52 -49.78 -4.43
C LEU A 573 8.90 -50.50 -5.73
N THR A 574 9.64 -51.60 -5.65
CA THR A 574 10.08 -52.45 -6.77
C THR A 574 10.84 -51.62 -7.85
N ILE A 575 11.80 -50.78 -7.40
CA ILE A 575 12.67 -49.96 -8.25
C ILE A 575 14.14 -50.09 -7.81
N SER A 576 15.05 -49.54 -8.62
CA SER A 576 16.48 -49.58 -8.24
C SER A 576 16.78 -48.58 -7.13
N PRO A 577 17.79 -48.87 -6.26
CA PRO A 577 18.25 -47.90 -5.25
C PRO A 577 18.69 -46.56 -5.84
N LYS A 578 19.29 -46.56 -7.05
CA LYS A 578 19.67 -45.35 -7.78
C LYS A 578 18.45 -44.51 -8.20
N THR A 579 17.34 -45.17 -8.57
CA THR A 579 16.07 -44.49 -8.86
C THR A 579 15.48 -43.87 -7.60
N VAL A 580 15.62 -44.53 -6.45
CA VAL A 580 15.22 -43.94 -5.15
C VAL A 580 16.05 -42.71 -4.83
N ASP A 581 17.38 -42.73 -5.05
CA ASP A 581 18.24 -41.56 -4.84
C ASP A 581 17.80 -40.36 -5.64
N HIS A 582 17.42 -40.54 -6.91
CA HIS A 582 16.87 -39.47 -7.76
C HIS A 582 15.55 -38.93 -7.20
N HIS A 583 14.67 -39.81 -6.72
CA HIS A 583 13.40 -39.35 -6.10
C HIS A 583 13.63 -38.63 -4.79
N VAL A 584 14.57 -39.11 -3.95
CA VAL A 584 14.92 -38.44 -2.70
C VAL A 584 15.50 -37.05 -2.96
N SER A 585 16.46 -36.93 -3.88
CA SER A 585 17.04 -35.63 -4.26
C SER A 585 15.96 -34.65 -4.76
N ALA A 586 15.06 -35.11 -5.61
CA ALA A 586 13.95 -34.27 -6.10
C ALA A 586 12.92 -33.91 -5.01
N VAL A 587 12.73 -34.77 -3.99
CA VAL A 587 11.88 -34.45 -2.83
C VAL A 587 12.55 -33.39 -1.95
N LEU A 588 13.85 -33.52 -1.69
CA LEU A 588 14.61 -32.54 -0.90
C LEU A 588 14.62 -31.16 -1.59
N GLU A 589 14.88 -31.13 -2.90
CA GLU A 589 14.85 -29.90 -3.70
C GLU A 589 13.48 -29.21 -3.67
N LYS A 590 12.39 -29.95 -3.87
CA LYS A 590 11.02 -29.41 -3.92
C LYS A 590 10.48 -28.97 -2.56
N LEU A 591 11.02 -29.49 -1.48
CA LEU A 591 10.67 -29.11 -0.11
C LEU A 591 11.70 -28.15 0.49
N GLU A 592 12.68 -27.69 -0.31
CA GLU A 592 13.76 -26.78 0.09
C GLU A 592 14.50 -27.27 1.35
N ALA A 593 14.70 -28.61 1.46
CA ALA A 593 15.28 -29.26 2.61
C ALA A 593 16.69 -29.79 2.30
N VAL A 594 17.63 -29.63 3.22
CA VAL A 594 19.00 -30.16 3.07
C VAL A 594 19.15 -31.56 3.64
N SER A 595 18.14 -32.05 4.38
CA SER A 595 18.14 -33.38 4.98
C SER A 595 16.76 -34.05 4.94
N ARG A 596 16.73 -35.40 5.06
CA ARG A 596 15.48 -36.16 5.14
C ARG A 596 14.59 -35.77 6.32
N GLY A 597 15.21 -35.42 7.45
CA GLY A 597 14.51 -34.95 8.64
C GLY A 597 13.82 -33.60 8.40
N GLU A 598 14.52 -32.68 7.74
CA GLU A 598 13.96 -31.41 7.37
C GLU A 598 12.83 -31.55 6.32
N ALA A 599 13.00 -32.43 5.32
CA ALA A 599 11.96 -32.69 4.35
C ALA A 599 10.68 -33.24 4.99
N THR A 600 10.78 -34.15 5.97
CA THR A 600 9.62 -34.65 6.69
C THR A 600 9.00 -33.59 7.60
N ALA A 601 9.78 -32.72 8.21
CA ALA A 601 9.29 -31.58 9.01
C ALA A 601 8.55 -30.57 8.14
N ALA A 602 9.14 -30.18 6.99
CA ALA A 602 8.52 -29.27 6.03
C ALA A 602 7.22 -29.84 5.44
N ALA A 603 7.22 -31.15 5.13
CA ALA A 603 6.03 -31.83 4.61
C ALA A 603 4.87 -31.88 5.63
N ARG A 604 5.16 -32.06 6.91
CA ARG A 604 4.15 -31.99 7.98
C ARG A 604 3.62 -30.57 8.18
N ALA A 605 4.52 -29.58 8.18
CA ALA A 605 4.13 -28.17 8.30
C ALA A 605 3.21 -27.71 7.14
N SER A 606 3.39 -28.29 5.94
CA SER A 606 2.57 -28.02 4.75
C SER A 606 1.38 -28.98 4.57
N GLY A 607 1.08 -29.85 5.54
CA GLY A 607 -0.06 -30.78 5.47
C GLY A 607 0.04 -31.86 4.39
N LEU A 608 1.25 -32.20 3.94
CA LEU A 608 1.52 -33.26 2.97
C LEU A 608 1.65 -34.65 3.60
N LEU A 609 1.98 -34.70 4.89
CA LEU A 609 2.12 -35.90 5.72
C LEU A 609 1.25 -35.83 6.96
#